data_8131357965086287032532d7ae856312
#
_entry.id   8131357965086287032532d7ae856312
#
_cell.length_a   1.000
_cell.length_b   1.000
_cell.length_c   1.000
_cell.angle_alpha   90.00
_cell.angle_beta   90.00
_cell.angle_gamma   90.00
#
_symmetry.space_group_name_H-M   'P 1'
#
loop_
_entity.id
_entity.type
_entity.pdbx_description
1 polymer ?
#
loop_
_entity_poly.entity_id
_entity_poly.type
_entity_poly.pdbx_seq_one_letter_code
_entity_poly.pdbx_strand_id
1 'polypeptide(L)'
;MPSFRFNKAFDLARDVKVFLRLEGGITRGALEDTEQRENQAESSKNSQRLIPEQRKRFRDKEQELSDIKRKLSAAKHRAKKSEQFERVKRTKKKEQELFWLQNKLRAAKGEPETGALPDFVVIGAPKCGTTFFYHLLSNHPQVVPAVFKEPHFFDLLFEEGIEWYRQCFLPSRQENGRRTITGEGTPGYLFHPHAAERMADIIPQARLIALLRNPVDRVYSDYHHGAKNRQRPRTFEQLVEACFDAPHRKFLSQNIYVDHLVRWSKFFDREQMLVLKSEDFFEHPQGTLKLVLDFLDLPSWEPEASKLSDNHNAGKYERSMDPALRRRLDEYFEPHNQRLYEYLGEDFGW
;
A
#
# COMPACT_ATOMS: atom_id res chain seq x y z
N MET A 1 -24.97 -19.48 28.17
CA MET A 1 -26.09 -19.02 27.32
C MET A 1 -26.05 -17.50 27.27
N PRO A 2 -26.10 -16.84 26.12
CA PRO A 2 -27.05 -17.04 25.03
C PRO A 2 -26.41 -17.19 23.63
N SER A 3 -26.92 -18.11 22.89
CA SER A 3 -26.81 -18.31 21.45
C SER A 3 -27.82 -17.40 20.74
N PHE A 4 -27.37 -16.33 20.08
CA PHE A 4 -28.19 -15.64 19.06
C PHE A 4 -27.36 -14.57 18.33
N ARG A 5 -26.72 -14.94 17.21
CA ARG A 5 -26.27 -13.98 16.16
C ARG A 5 -25.67 -14.61 14.89
N PHE A 6 -25.95 -15.90 14.61
CA PHE A 6 -25.38 -16.54 13.40
C PHE A 6 -26.35 -16.73 12.21
N ASN A 7 -27.66 -16.47 12.38
CA ASN A 7 -28.64 -16.80 11.34
C ASN A 7 -28.87 -15.76 10.23
N LYS A 8 -28.47 -14.50 10.43
CA LYS A 8 -28.67 -13.48 9.37
C LYS A 8 -27.62 -13.48 8.25
N ALA A 9 -26.45 -14.05 8.47
CA ALA A 9 -25.41 -14.12 7.45
C ALA A 9 -25.62 -15.31 6.48
N PHE A 10 -26.34 -16.34 6.92
CA PHE A 10 -26.59 -17.54 6.12
C PHE A 10 -27.72 -17.34 5.09
N ASP A 11 -28.73 -16.55 5.41
CA ASP A 11 -29.82 -16.22 4.48
C ASP A 11 -29.34 -15.33 3.33
N LEU A 12 -28.46 -14.37 3.61
CA LEU A 12 -27.88 -13.51 2.57
C LEU A 12 -27.01 -14.31 1.57
N ALA A 13 -26.32 -15.35 2.02
CA ALA A 13 -25.49 -16.21 1.16
C ALA A 13 -26.34 -17.14 0.28
N ARG A 14 -27.54 -17.50 0.73
CA ARG A 14 -28.50 -18.34 0.00
C ARG A 14 -29.17 -17.54 -1.10
N ASP A 15 -29.56 -16.32 -0.83
CA ASP A 15 -30.18 -15.39 -1.81
C ASP A 15 -29.18 -14.96 -2.88
N VAL A 16 -27.90 -14.76 -2.53
CA VAL A 16 -26.82 -14.48 -3.49
C VAL A 16 -26.53 -15.70 -4.39
N LYS A 17 -26.62 -16.94 -3.87
CA LYS A 17 -26.45 -18.15 -4.71
C LYS A 17 -27.58 -18.34 -5.71
N VAL A 18 -28.80 -18.00 -5.36
CA VAL A 18 -29.96 -18.07 -6.27
C VAL A 18 -29.80 -16.99 -7.36
N PHE A 19 -29.35 -15.80 -7.01
CA PHE A 19 -29.15 -14.71 -7.98
C PHE A 19 -27.98 -15.00 -8.95
N LEU A 20 -26.87 -15.57 -8.46
CA LEU A 20 -25.73 -15.94 -9.30
C LEU A 20 -25.98 -17.14 -10.22
N ARG A 21 -27.01 -17.96 -9.94
CA ARG A 21 -27.43 -19.08 -10.79
C ARG A 21 -28.30 -18.64 -11.98
N LEU A 22 -28.88 -17.44 -11.90
CA LEU A 22 -29.70 -16.85 -12.97
C LEU A 22 -28.86 -16.00 -13.94
N GLU A 23 -27.62 -15.59 -13.56
CA GLU A 23 -26.71 -14.83 -14.45
C GLU A 23 -25.59 -15.68 -15.08
N GLY A 24 -25.63 -17.01 -14.93
CA GLY A 24 -24.65 -17.94 -15.49
C GLY A 24 -24.91 -18.28 -16.95
N GLY A 25 -24.52 -17.41 -17.83
CA GLY A 25 -24.43 -17.67 -19.26
C GLY A 25 -24.76 -16.43 -20.09
N ILE A 26 -23.72 -15.76 -20.55
CA ILE A 26 -23.55 -15.25 -21.90
C ILE A 26 -22.40 -14.21 -21.89
N THR A 27 -21.30 -14.57 -22.54
CA THR A 27 -20.26 -13.65 -23.04
C THR A 27 -20.86 -12.65 -24.03
N ARG A 28 -20.72 -11.32 -23.76
CA ARG A 28 -20.84 -10.29 -24.81
C ARG A 28 -20.54 -8.89 -24.30
N GLY A 29 -19.45 -8.30 -24.76
CA GLY A 29 -19.08 -6.90 -24.54
C GLY A 29 -19.50 -5.90 -25.63
N ALA A 30 -20.48 -6.25 -26.47
CA ALA A 30 -20.91 -5.36 -27.56
C ALA A 30 -22.44 -5.15 -27.69
N LEU A 31 -23.25 -5.85 -26.87
CA LEU A 31 -24.71 -5.69 -26.85
C LEU A 31 -25.24 -4.92 -25.64
N GLU A 32 -24.40 -4.74 -24.62
CA GLU A 32 -24.83 -4.10 -23.36
C GLU A 32 -25.11 -2.62 -23.48
N ASP A 33 -24.40 -1.89 -24.36
CA ASP A 33 -24.60 -0.43 -24.53
C ASP A 33 -25.92 -0.10 -25.30
N THR A 34 -26.34 -0.97 -26.19
CA THR A 34 -27.60 -0.77 -26.97
C THR A 34 -28.81 -1.17 -26.13
N GLU A 35 -28.75 -2.29 -25.43
CA GLU A 35 -29.81 -2.73 -24.51
C GLU A 35 -30.00 -1.77 -23.32
N GLN A 36 -28.93 -1.17 -22.81
CA GLN A 36 -29.05 -0.16 -21.73
C GLN A 36 -29.75 1.13 -22.22
N ARG A 37 -29.51 1.55 -23.44
CA ARG A 37 -30.16 2.73 -24.03
C ARG A 37 -31.63 2.46 -24.38
N GLU A 38 -31.95 1.28 -24.90
CA GLU A 38 -33.33 0.86 -25.19
C GLU A 38 -34.13 0.64 -23.90
N ASN A 39 -33.59 0.02 -22.91
CA ASN A 39 -34.22 -0.16 -21.59
C ASN A 39 -34.44 1.17 -20.84
N GLN A 40 -33.53 2.15 -20.97
CA GLN A 40 -33.73 3.49 -20.40
C GLN A 40 -34.83 4.27 -21.17
N ALA A 41 -34.91 4.11 -22.48
CA ALA A 41 -35.96 4.78 -23.32
C ALA A 41 -37.33 4.14 -23.09
N GLU A 42 -37.42 2.83 -22.94
CA GLU A 42 -38.68 2.12 -22.62
C GLU A 42 -39.14 2.35 -21.17
N SER A 43 -38.23 2.39 -20.20
CA SER A 43 -38.53 2.76 -18.82
C SER A 43 -39.07 4.18 -18.71
N SER A 44 -38.51 5.12 -19.47
CA SER A 44 -38.99 6.50 -19.54
C SER A 44 -40.40 6.64 -20.17
N LYS A 45 -40.71 5.88 -21.23
CA LYS A 45 -42.04 5.86 -21.87
C LYS A 45 -43.10 5.16 -21.00
N ASN A 46 -42.77 4.11 -20.29
CA ASN A 46 -43.68 3.44 -19.40
C ASN A 46 -43.99 4.26 -18.15
N SER A 47 -43.03 5.03 -17.63
CA SER A 47 -43.26 5.88 -16.45
C SER A 47 -44.24 7.03 -16.71
N GLN A 48 -44.40 7.47 -17.95
CA GLN A 48 -45.38 8.53 -18.34
C GLN A 48 -46.84 8.05 -18.38
N ARG A 49 -47.09 6.73 -18.47
CA ARG A 49 -48.45 6.14 -18.50
C ARG A 49 -48.96 5.72 -17.12
N LEU A 50 -48.15 5.74 -16.09
CA LEU A 50 -48.55 5.33 -14.75
C LEU A 50 -49.29 6.47 -14.02
N ILE A 51 -50.34 6.12 -13.28
CA ILE A 51 -51.01 7.04 -12.35
C ILE A 51 -50.03 7.47 -11.24
N PRO A 52 -50.22 8.62 -10.60
CA PRO A 52 -49.27 9.23 -9.65
C PRO A 52 -48.78 8.28 -8.54
N GLU A 53 -49.66 7.42 -8.06
CA GLU A 53 -49.36 6.45 -7.00
C GLU A 53 -48.45 5.29 -7.47
N GLN A 54 -48.66 4.84 -8.69
CA GLN A 54 -47.80 3.84 -9.33
C GLN A 54 -46.42 4.39 -9.64
N ARG A 55 -46.31 5.67 -10.04
CA ARG A 55 -45.02 6.38 -10.24
C ARG A 55 -44.26 6.52 -8.95
N LYS A 56 -44.93 6.74 -7.81
CA LYS A 56 -44.30 6.77 -6.51
C LYS A 56 -43.72 5.41 -6.13
N ARG A 57 -44.52 4.35 -6.23
CA ARG A 57 -44.08 2.95 -5.96
C ARG A 57 -42.93 2.49 -6.84
N PHE A 58 -42.91 2.94 -8.11
CA PHE A 58 -41.83 2.62 -9.02
C PHE A 58 -40.53 3.31 -8.59
N ARG A 59 -40.57 4.61 -8.28
CA ARG A 59 -39.41 5.35 -7.77
C ARG A 59 -38.88 4.79 -6.46
N ASP A 60 -39.75 4.43 -5.55
CA ASP A 60 -39.39 3.82 -4.27
C ASP A 60 -38.64 2.48 -4.48
N LYS A 61 -39.09 1.66 -5.43
CA LYS A 61 -38.41 0.42 -5.82
C LYS A 61 -37.07 0.64 -6.53
N GLU A 62 -36.97 1.66 -7.39
CA GLU A 62 -35.71 2.02 -8.03
C GLU A 62 -34.68 2.48 -6.98
N GLN A 63 -35.12 3.27 -6.01
CA GLN A 63 -34.27 3.69 -4.90
C GLN A 63 -33.81 2.52 -4.04
N GLU A 64 -34.73 1.61 -3.71
CA GLU A 64 -34.41 0.38 -2.95
C GLU A 64 -33.40 -0.50 -3.71
N LEU A 65 -33.56 -0.67 -5.01
CA LEU A 65 -32.64 -1.41 -5.87
C LEU A 65 -31.25 -0.74 -5.93
N SER A 66 -31.21 0.57 -6.01
CA SER A 66 -29.96 1.36 -5.98
C SER A 66 -29.23 1.14 -4.64
N ASP A 67 -29.95 1.18 -3.52
CA ASP A 67 -29.39 0.96 -2.20
C ASP A 67 -28.87 -0.47 -2.00
N ILE A 68 -29.60 -1.47 -2.53
CA ILE A 68 -29.15 -2.86 -2.51
C ILE A 68 -27.87 -3.02 -3.35
N LYS A 69 -27.80 -2.44 -4.56
CA LYS A 69 -26.60 -2.47 -5.40
C LYS A 69 -25.40 -1.85 -4.68
N ARG A 70 -25.59 -0.71 -4.00
CA ARG A 70 -24.54 -0.05 -3.22
C ARG A 70 -24.05 -0.93 -2.06
N LYS A 71 -24.98 -1.53 -1.29
CA LYS A 71 -24.65 -2.44 -0.20
C LYS A 71 -23.91 -3.70 -0.68
N LEU A 72 -24.32 -4.27 -1.81
CA LEU A 72 -23.68 -5.43 -2.42
C LEU A 72 -22.25 -5.10 -2.90
N SER A 73 -22.06 -3.95 -3.54
CA SER A 73 -20.74 -3.48 -3.95
C SER A 73 -19.79 -3.31 -2.75
N ALA A 74 -20.27 -2.71 -1.65
CA ALA A 74 -19.50 -2.55 -0.43
C ALA A 74 -19.18 -3.89 0.25
N ALA A 75 -20.09 -4.86 0.21
CA ALA A 75 -19.86 -6.22 0.73
C ALA A 75 -18.82 -6.99 -0.11
N LYS A 76 -18.91 -6.91 -1.45
CA LYS A 76 -17.91 -7.50 -2.37
C LYS A 76 -16.52 -6.89 -2.13
N HIS A 77 -16.44 -5.59 -1.89
CA HIS A 77 -15.17 -4.92 -1.61
C HIS A 77 -14.55 -5.39 -0.28
N ARG A 78 -15.36 -5.52 0.78
CA ARG A 78 -14.92 -6.05 2.09
C ARG A 78 -14.45 -7.50 2.00
N ALA A 79 -15.19 -8.36 1.31
CA ALA A 79 -14.81 -9.75 1.10
C ALA A 79 -13.47 -9.88 0.36
N LYS A 80 -13.25 -9.09 -0.70
CA LYS A 80 -12.00 -9.08 -1.46
C LYS A 80 -10.81 -8.58 -0.64
N LYS A 81 -11.03 -7.58 0.23
CA LYS A 81 -10.01 -7.08 1.15
C LYS A 81 -9.64 -8.12 2.19
N SER A 82 -10.62 -8.85 2.72
CA SER A 82 -10.42 -9.97 3.65
C SER A 82 -9.63 -11.11 3.01
N GLU A 83 -9.95 -11.50 1.78
CA GLU A 83 -9.24 -12.56 1.04
C GLU A 83 -7.77 -12.17 0.78
N GLN A 84 -7.51 -10.92 0.40
CA GLN A 84 -6.15 -10.41 0.21
C GLN A 84 -5.36 -10.41 1.53
N PHE A 85 -5.99 -10.00 2.62
CA PHE A 85 -5.41 -10.05 3.96
C PHE A 85 -5.03 -11.48 4.35
N GLU A 86 -5.97 -12.42 4.21
CA GLU A 86 -5.72 -13.83 4.51
C GLU A 86 -4.61 -14.44 3.63
N ARG A 87 -4.52 -14.03 2.36
CA ARG A 87 -3.45 -14.47 1.47
C ARG A 87 -2.08 -13.98 1.96
N VAL A 88 -1.97 -12.72 2.34
CA VAL A 88 -0.73 -12.15 2.91
C VAL A 88 -0.36 -12.89 4.20
N LYS A 89 -1.33 -13.06 5.10
CA LYS A 89 -1.13 -13.78 6.37
C LYS A 89 -0.62 -15.21 6.14
N ARG A 90 -1.19 -15.96 5.21
CA ARG A 90 -0.74 -17.32 4.88
C ARG A 90 0.67 -17.35 4.30
N THR A 91 1.01 -16.39 3.42
CA THR A 91 2.36 -16.30 2.86
C THR A 91 3.38 -15.99 3.95
N LYS A 92 3.12 -15.00 4.79
CA LYS A 92 4.00 -14.62 5.90
C LYS A 92 4.16 -15.77 6.92
N LYS A 93 3.09 -16.50 7.20
CA LYS A 93 3.16 -17.69 8.06
C LYS A 93 4.10 -18.76 7.49
N LYS A 94 4.05 -19.03 6.18
CA LYS A 94 4.96 -19.98 5.54
C LYS A 94 6.42 -19.51 5.56
N GLU A 95 6.66 -18.22 5.30
CA GLU A 95 7.98 -17.61 5.41
C GLU A 95 8.52 -17.74 6.84
N GLN A 96 7.69 -17.53 7.83
CA GLN A 96 8.00 -17.72 9.24
C GLN A 96 8.30 -19.19 9.59
N GLU A 97 7.49 -20.14 9.12
CA GLU A 97 7.74 -21.57 9.34
C GLU A 97 9.08 -22.00 8.75
N LEU A 98 9.40 -21.57 7.54
CA LEU A 98 10.69 -21.81 6.90
C LEU A 98 11.84 -21.23 7.73
N PHE A 99 11.68 -20.01 8.20
CA PHE A 99 12.64 -19.33 9.05
C PHE A 99 12.85 -20.06 10.40
N TRP A 100 11.76 -20.53 11.04
CA TRP A 100 11.84 -21.35 12.25
C TRP A 100 12.66 -22.62 12.05
N LEU A 101 12.45 -23.31 10.93
CA LEU A 101 13.21 -24.49 10.56
C LEU A 101 14.69 -24.15 10.33
N GLN A 102 14.98 -23.04 9.67
CA GLN A 102 16.35 -22.57 9.47
C GLN A 102 17.02 -22.21 10.81
N ASN A 103 16.32 -21.54 11.72
CA ASN A 103 16.84 -21.20 13.05
C ASN A 103 17.10 -22.44 13.91
N LYS A 104 16.19 -23.42 13.90
CA LYS A 104 16.45 -24.70 14.57
C LYS A 104 17.70 -25.39 14.03
N LEU A 105 17.90 -25.34 12.72
CA LEU A 105 19.10 -25.88 12.09
C LEU A 105 20.36 -25.10 12.49
N ARG A 106 20.27 -23.77 12.61
CA ARG A 106 21.35 -22.89 13.04
C ARG A 106 21.70 -23.13 14.52
N ALA A 107 20.68 -23.18 15.40
CA ALA A 107 20.87 -23.51 16.80
C ALA A 107 21.54 -24.90 16.99
N ALA A 108 21.16 -25.89 16.19
CA ALA A 108 21.80 -27.21 16.18
C ALA A 108 23.27 -27.15 15.73
N LYS A 109 23.67 -26.10 15.00
CA LYS A 109 25.07 -25.82 14.62
C LYS A 109 25.82 -24.93 15.62
N GLY A 110 25.15 -24.54 16.74
CA GLY A 110 25.74 -23.63 17.74
C GLY A 110 25.75 -22.15 17.31
N GLU A 111 24.96 -21.75 16.29
CA GLU A 111 24.82 -20.37 15.87
C GLU A 111 23.87 -19.60 16.82
N PRO A 112 24.06 -18.26 17.01
CA PRO A 112 23.24 -17.46 17.92
C PRO A 112 21.76 -17.42 17.55
N GLU A 113 20.91 -17.36 18.58
CA GLU A 113 19.45 -17.27 18.45
C GLU A 113 18.98 -15.94 17.83
N THR A 114 17.77 -15.94 17.27
CA THR A 114 17.09 -14.75 16.76
C THR A 114 16.45 -13.93 17.88
N GLY A 115 16.04 -12.69 17.60
CA GLY A 115 15.23 -11.93 18.55
C GLY A 115 15.62 -10.47 18.70
N ALA A 116 16.32 -9.88 17.74
CA ALA A 116 16.55 -8.44 17.70
C ALA A 116 15.27 -7.67 17.40
N LEU A 117 15.28 -6.38 17.68
CA LEU A 117 14.34 -5.40 17.11
C LEU A 117 15.09 -4.52 16.13
N PRO A 118 14.45 -3.97 15.11
CA PRO A 118 15.12 -3.16 14.12
C PRO A 118 15.59 -1.81 14.67
N ASP A 119 16.79 -1.42 14.28
CA ASP A 119 17.37 -0.10 14.56
C ASP A 119 16.84 0.96 13.58
N PHE A 120 16.43 0.55 12.38
CA PHE A 120 15.83 1.44 11.38
C PHE A 120 14.69 0.77 10.61
N VAL A 121 13.78 1.59 10.09
CA VAL A 121 12.66 1.12 9.25
C VAL A 121 12.47 2.03 8.03
N VAL A 122 12.43 1.44 6.83
CA VAL A 122 12.01 2.13 5.61
C VAL A 122 10.49 2.09 5.53
N ILE A 123 9.84 3.15 6.02
CA ILE A 123 8.39 3.21 6.23
C ILE A 123 7.58 3.49 4.97
N GLY A 124 8.21 3.97 3.89
CA GLY A 124 7.49 4.38 2.69
C GLY A 124 8.36 5.08 1.65
N ALA A 125 7.72 5.51 0.57
CA ALA A 125 6.38 5.17 0.14
C ALA A 125 6.42 4.04 -0.91
N PRO A 126 5.37 3.25 -1.05
CA PRO A 126 5.30 2.27 -2.13
C PRO A 126 5.48 2.94 -3.49
N LYS A 127 6.17 2.30 -4.43
CA LYS A 127 6.46 2.80 -5.79
C LYS A 127 7.49 3.93 -5.89
N CYS A 128 8.23 4.18 -4.80
CA CYS A 128 9.31 5.16 -4.71
C CYS A 128 10.73 4.52 -4.70
N GLY A 129 10.87 3.27 -5.16
CA GLY A 129 12.18 2.61 -5.22
C GLY A 129 12.66 1.97 -3.92
N THR A 130 11.83 1.90 -2.89
CA THR A 130 12.18 1.36 -1.56
C THR A 130 12.75 -0.05 -1.58
N THR A 131 12.39 -0.88 -2.57
CA THR A 131 12.95 -2.23 -2.71
C THR A 131 14.42 -2.18 -3.08
N PHE A 132 14.76 -1.40 -4.10
CA PHE A 132 16.14 -1.23 -4.53
C PHE A 132 16.98 -0.55 -3.43
N PHE A 133 16.44 0.51 -2.84
CA PHE A 133 17.06 1.22 -1.72
C PHE A 133 17.39 0.28 -0.55
N TYR A 134 16.41 -0.49 -0.07
CA TYR A 134 16.61 -1.42 1.04
C TYR A 134 17.63 -2.50 0.72
N HIS A 135 17.59 -3.06 -0.50
CA HIS A 135 18.59 -4.05 -0.93
C HIS A 135 19.99 -3.43 -1.01
N LEU A 136 20.12 -2.21 -1.51
CA LEU A 136 21.41 -1.52 -1.56
C LEU A 136 21.97 -1.33 -0.16
N LEU A 137 21.18 -0.78 0.76
CA LEU A 137 21.57 -0.57 2.16
C LEU A 137 21.92 -1.90 2.87
N SER A 138 21.21 -2.97 2.55
CA SER A 138 21.46 -4.32 3.10
C SER A 138 22.78 -4.95 2.64
N ASN A 139 23.48 -4.37 1.68
CA ASN A 139 24.83 -4.82 1.30
C ASN A 139 25.93 -4.17 2.14
N HIS A 140 25.60 -3.18 2.97
CA HIS A 140 26.58 -2.58 3.87
C HIS A 140 27.06 -3.61 4.91
N PRO A 141 28.39 -3.76 5.17
CA PRO A 141 28.91 -4.81 6.04
C PRO A 141 28.35 -4.82 7.48
N GLN A 142 27.96 -3.63 7.97
CA GLN A 142 27.39 -3.49 9.31
C GLN A 142 25.87 -3.49 9.35
N VAL A 143 25.19 -3.78 8.24
CA VAL A 143 23.73 -3.94 8.18
C VAL A 143 23.38 -5.40 8.06
N VAL A 144 22.63 -5.90 9.02
CA VAL A 144 22.05 -7.25 8.99
C VAL A 144 20.60 -7.12 8.51
N PRO A 145 20.26 -7.54 7.30
CA PRO A 145 18.89 -7.40 6.82
C PRO A 145 17.91 -8.23 7.61
N ALA A 146 16.63 -7.84 7.56
CA ALA A 146 15.55 -8.69 8.01
C ALA A 146 15.55 -10.01 7.21
N VAL A 147 15.11 -11.09 7.84
CA VAL A 147 15.08 -12.44 7.24
C VAL A 147 14.23 -12.49 5.97
N PHE A 148 13.20 -11.67 5.92
CA PHE A 148 12.39 -11.46 4.72
C PHE A 148 11.92 -10.00 4.62
N LYS A 149 11.78 -9.53 3.40
CA LYS A 149 11.33 -8.18 3.13
C LYS A 149 9.83 -8.02 3.43
N GLU A 150 9.47 -6.81 3.90
CA GLU A 150 8.09 -6.41 4.19
C GLU A 150 7.41 -7.33 5.23
N PRO A 151 7.86 -7.34 6.48
CA PRO A 151 7.21 -8.11 7.55
C PRO A 151 5.72 -7.78 7.72
N HIS A 152 5.30 -6.56 7.40
CA HIS A 152 3.92 -6.10 7.58
C HIS A 152 3.43 -6.21 9.03
N PHE A 153 4.32 -6.05 10.00
CA PHE A 153 3.96 -6.18 11.41
C PHE A 153 3.05 -5.02 11.86
N PHE A 154 3.49 -3.79 11.67
CA PHE A 154 2.74 -2.63 12.21
C PHE A 154 1.46 -2.30 11.45
N ASP A 155 1.21 -2.88 10.27
CA ASP A 155 -0.02 -2.67 9.50
C ASP A 155 -0.96 -3.88 9.50
N LEU A 156 -0.48 -5.07 9.15
CA LEU A 156 -1.33 -6.24 8.91
C LEU A 156 -1.23 -7.33 9.97
N LEU A 157 -0.07 -7.48 10.62
CA LEU A 157 0.25 -8.64 11.46
C LEU A 157 0.53 -8.25 12.92
N PHE A 158 0.04 -7.09 13.36
CA PHE A 158 0.29 -6.59 14.72
C PHE A 158 -0.20 -7.56 15.82
N GLU A 159 -1.30 -8.24 15.55
CA GLU A 159 -1.90 -9.23 16.45
C GLU A 159 -1.06 -10.50 16.64
N GLU A 160 -0.04 -10.73 15.81
CA GLU A 160 0.90 -11.85 15.99
C GLU A 160 1.87 -11.63 17.18
N GLY A 161 1.92 -10.40 17.69
CA GLY A 161 2.69 -10.04 18.88
C GLY A 161 4.18 -9.78 18.62
N ILE A 162 4.83 -9.14 19.62
CA ILE A 162 6.23 -8.69 19.51
C ILE A 162 7.22 -9.83 19.29
N GLU A 163 6.98 -10.99 19.89
CA GLU A 163 7.87 -12.13 19.73
C GLU A 163 7.89 -12.66 18.30
N TRP A 164 6.77 -12.59 17.60
CA TRP A 164 6.72 -12.84 16.17
C TRP A 164 7.59 -11.83 15.40
N TYR A 165 7.50 -10.54 15.73
CA TYR A 165 8.26 -9.50 15.05
C TYR A 165 9.77 -9.62 15.29
N ARG A 166 10.18 -9.93 16.54
CA ARG A 166 11.57 -10.20 16.86
C ARG A 166 12.20 -11.28 16.00
N GLN A 167 11.46 -12.33 15.68
CA GLN A 167 11.93 -13.44 14.86
C GLN A 167 12.22 -13.05 13.41
N CYS A 168 11.73 -11.88 12.95
CA CYS A 168 12.06 -11.35 11.64
C CYS A 168 13.51 -10.85 11.55
N PHE A 169 14.25 -10.80 12.65
CA PHE A 169 15.59 -10.21 12.69
C PHE A 169 16.60 -11.14 13.33
N LEU A 170 17.81 -11.13 12.78
CA LEU A 170 18.95 -11.79 13.39
C LEU A 170 19.55 -10.89 14.48
N PRO A 171 20.16 -11.46 15.54
CA PRO A 171 20.81 -10.68 16.57
C PRO A 171 21.95 -9.85 15.97
N SER A 172 22.16 -8.68 16.54
CA SER A 172 23.32 -7.87 16.23
C SER A 172 24.61 -8.60 16.60
N ARG A 173 25.64 -8.41 15.83
CA ARG A 173 26.98 -8.98 16.04
C ARG A 173 28.02 -7.87 16.01
N GLN A 174 29.23 -8.19 16.44
CA GLN A 174 30.37 -7.30 16.26
C GLN A 174 30.97 -7.52 14.87
N GLU A 175 31.15 -6.44 14.13
CA GLU A 175 31.80 -6.42 12.83
C GLU A 175 32.77 -5.26 12.80
N ASN A 176 34.07 -5.52 12.63
CA ASN A 176 35.12 -4.51 12.64
C ASN A 176 35.11 -3.63 13.91
N GLY A 177 34.86 -4.21 15.09
CA GLY A 177 34.82 -3.51 16.38
C GLY A 177 33.58 -2.65 16.63
N ARG A 178 32.57 -2.72 15.74
CA ARG A 178 31.29 -2.01 15.91
C ARG A 178 30.11 -2.99 15.91
N ARG A 179 29.06 -2.65 16.64
CA ARG A 179 27.79 -3.39 16.60
C ARG A 179 27.14 -3.24 15.23
N THR A 180 26.71 -4.35 14.64
CA THR A 180 25.87 -4.30 13.46
C THR A 180 24.48 -3.81 13.82
N ILE A 181 23.84 -3.09 12.90
CA ILE A 181 22.44 -2.69 13.01
C ILE A 181 21.56 -3.58 12.13
N THR A 182 20.28 -3.67 12.46
CA THR A 182 19.29 -4.39 11.65
C THR A 182 18.11 -3.49 11.34
N GLY A 183 17.43 -3.76 10.24
CA GLY A 183 16.27 -2.98 9.84
C GLY A 183 15.39 -3.70 8.85
N GLU A 184 14.24 -3.10 8.56
CA GLU A 184 13.28 -3.60 7.58
C GLU A 184 12.78 -2.51 6.64
N GLY A 185 12.04 -2.91 5.60
CA GLY A 185 11.36 -1.96 4.72
C GLY A 185 9.98 -2.46 4.34
N THR A 186 8.96 -1.93 5.00
CA THR A 186 7.54 -2.13 4.68
C THR A 186 6.90 -0.79 4.27
N PRO A 187 6.92 -0.45 2.97
CA PRO A 187 6.54 0.89 2.52
C PRO A 187 5.08 1.28 2.79
N GLY A 188 4.23 0.29 3.07
CA GLY A 188 2.84 0.50 3.43
C GLY A 188 2.62 1.20 4.76
N TYR A 189 3.61 1.17 5.66
CA TYR A 189 3.50 1.77 6.99
C TYR A 189 3.23 3.27 6.94
N LEU A 190 3.86 4.00 6.02
CA LEU A 190 3.68 5.45 5.89
C LEU A 190 2.19 5.84 5.83
N PHE A 191 1.37 5.04 5.16
CA PHE A 191 -0.04 5.32 4.93
C PHE A 191 -0.98 4.70 5.95
N HIS A 192 -0.50 3.76 6.76
CA HIS A 192 -1.34 3.06 7.72
C HIS A 192 -1.63 3.95 8.94
N PRO A 193 -2.91 4.12 9.35
CA PRO A 193 -3.30 5.09 10.38
C PRO A 193 -2.67 4.81 11.75
N HIS A 194 -2.41 3.56 12.09
CA HIS A 194 -1.92 3.13 13.40
C HIS A 194 -0.45 2.68 13.41
N ALA A 195 0.24 2.67 12.26
CA ALA A 195 1.61 2.14 12.21
C ALA A 195 2.60 2.98 13.05
N ALA A 196 2.47 4.31 13.00
CA ALA A 196 3.34 5.22 13.75
C ALA A 196 3.20 5.02 15.27
N GLU A 197 1.97 5.00 15.78
CA GLU A 197 1.68 4.76 17.20
C GLU A 197 2.22 3.41 17.67
N ARG A 198 1.85 2.33 16.97
CA ARG A 198 2.31 0.97 17.29
C ARG A 198 3.84 0.82 17.25
N MET A 199 4.48 1.52 16.33
CA MET A 199 5.94 1.50 16.19
C MET A 199 6.61 2.26 17.33
N ALA A 200 6.10 3.41 17.72
CA ALA A 200 6.61 4.17 18.85
C ALA A 200 6.48 3.41 20.18
N ASP A 201 5.41 2.64 20.36
CA ASP A 201 5.22 1.81 21.56
C ASP A 201 6.25 0.66 21.65
N ILE A 202 6.75 0.15 20.53
CA ILE A 202 7.60 -1.04 20.50
C ILE A 202 9.06 -0.72 20.25
N ILE A 203 9.34 0.21 19.33
CA ILE A 203 10.69 0.61 18.91
C ILE A 203 10.84 2.13 18.86
N PRO A 204 10.64 2.85 19.99
CA PRO A 204 10.65 4.32 20.01
C PRO A 204 11.98 4.93 19.58
N GLN A 205 13.08 4.16 19.62
CA GLN A 205 14.41 4.62 19.21
C GLN A 205 14.75 4.33 17.75
N ALA A 206 13.82 3.73 16.99
CA ALA A 206 14.08 3.39 15.60
C ALA A 206 14.26 4.66 14.74
N ARG A 207 15.18 4.60 13.80
CA ARG A 207 15.36 5.61 12.76
C ARG A 207 14.48 5.29 11.57
N LEU A 208 13.74 6.27 11.09
CA LEU A 208 12.73 6.10 10.05
C LEU A 208 13.21 6.72 8.74
N ILE A 209 13.06 6.00 7.64
CA ILE A 209 13.44 6.48 6.31
C ILE A 209 12.20 6.43 5.42
N ALA A 210 11.91 7.55 4.76
CA ALA A 210 10.86 7.66 3.77
C ALA A 210 11.43 8.14 2.42
N LEU A 211 11.29 7.35 1.37
CA LEU A 211 11.53 7.78 0.00
C LEU A 211 10.22 8.26 -0.59
N LEU A 212 10.19 9.48 -1.07
CA LEU A 212 9.05 10.10 -1.74
C LEU A 212 9.38 10.33 -3.21
N ARG A 213 8.40 10.24 -4.05
CA ARG A 213 8.49 10.43 -5.50
C ARG A 213 7.48 11.49 -5.92
N ASN A 214 7.73 12.18 -7.05
CA ASN A 214 6.71 13.03 -7.64
C ASN A 214 5.34 12.34 -7.56
N PRO A 215 4.34 12.95 -6.89
CA PRO A 215 3.07 12.28 -6.57
C PRO A 215 2.32 11.84 -7.83
N VAL A 216 2.41 12.58 -8.94
CA VAL A 216 1.79 12.22 -10.22
C VAL A 216 2.42 10.96 -10.80
N ASP A 217 3.75 10.87 -10.78
CA ASP A 217 4.48 9.70 -11.28
C ASP A 217 4.27 8.48 -10.38
N ARG A 218 4.13 8.71 -9.07
CA ARG A 218 3.81 7.63 -8.14
C ARG A 218 2.41 7.08 -8.35
N VAL A 219 1.40 7.94 -8.51
CA VAL A 219 0.00 7.53 -8.81
C VAL A 219 -0.03 6.68 -10.08
N TYR A 220 0.65 7.13 -11.13
CA TYR A 220 0.74 6.39 -12.38
C TYR A 220 1.41 5.03 -12.23
N SER A 221 2.53 4.99 -11.50
CA SER A 221 3.23 3.74 -11.18
C SER A 221 2.38 2.77 -10.37
N ASP A 222 1.60 3.27 -9.39
CA ASP A 222 0.72 2.45 -8.56
C ASP A 222 -0.45 1.88 -9.36
N TYR A 223 -1.00 2.66 -10.30
CA TYR A 223 -2.01 2.17 -11.23
C TYR A 223 -1.49 0.98 -12.04
N HIS A 224 -0.36 1.12 -12.71
CA HIS A 224 0.22 0.07 -13.54
C HIS A 224 0.65 -1.17 -12.75
N HIS A 225 1.17 -1.00 -11.55
CA HIS A 225 1.48 -2.11 -10.66
C HIS A 225 0.24 -2.90 -10.27
N GLY A 226 -0.83 -2.23 -9.94
CA GLY A 226 -2.11 -2.87 -9.63
C GLY A 226 -2.81 -3.47 -10.87
N ALA A 227 -2.59 -2.93 -12.06
CA ALA A 227 -3.16 -3.44 -13.30
C ALA A 227 -2.51 -4.77 -13.74
N LYS A 228 -1.20 -4.94 -13.53
CA LYS A 228 -0.49 -6.21 -13.81
C LYS A 228 -1.06 -7.38 -13.00
N ASN A 229 -1.61 -7.12 -11.82
CA ASN A 229 -2.08 -8.14 -10.89
C ASN A 229 -3.61 -8.31 -10.86
N ARG A 230 -4.36 -7.46 -11.57
CA ARG A 230 -5.84 -7.47 -11.56
C ARG A 230 -6.38 -6.96 -12.89
N GLN A 231 -7.42 -7.58 -13.39
CA GLN A 231 -8.28 -6.95 -14.39
C GLN A 231 -8.93 -5.72 -13.72
N ARG A 232 -8.40 -4.53 -13.98
CA ARG A 232 -9.04 -3.29 -13.52
C ARG A 232 -10.13 -2.92 -14.52
N PRO A 233 -11.37 -2.76 -14.08
CA PRO A 233 -12.46 -2.40 -14.97
C PRO A 233 -12.42 -0.94 -15.44
N ARG A 234 -11.47 -0.13 -14.94
CA ARG A 234 -11.34 1.29 -15.25
C ARG A 234 -9.95 1.60 -15.79
N THR A 235 -9.89 2.48 -16.79
CA THR A 235 -8.63 3.07 -17.26
C THR A 235 -8.06 4.00 -16.17
N PHE A 236 -6.81 4.44 -16.36
CA PHE A 236 -6.17 5.38 -15.42
C PHE A 236 -6.98 6.68 -15.34
N GLU A 237 -7.37 7.22 -16.50
CA GLU A 237 -8.17 8.45 -16.64
C GLU A 237 -9.49 8.32 -15.88
N GLN A 238 -10.26 7.25 -16.15
CA GLN A 238 -11.54 7.00 -15.45
C GLN A 238 -11.37 6.86 -13.94
N LEU A 239 -10.24 6.34 -13.49
CA LEU A 239 -9.97 6.22 -12.07
C LEU A 239 -9.64 7.58 -11.44
N VAL A 240 -8.86 8.40 -12.11
CA VAL A 240 -8.49 9.75 -11.66
C VAL A 240 -9.72 10.66 -11.64
N GLU A 241 -10.53 10.68 -12.70
CA GLU A 241 -11.79 11.45 -12.74
C GLU A 241 -12.71 11.08 -11.57
N ALA A 242 -12.89 9.78 -11.33
CA ALA A 242 -13.68 9.33 -10.20
C ALA A 242 -13.09 9.71 -8.82
N CYS A 243 -11.83 10.11 -8.76
CA CYS A 243 -11.21 10.61 -7.52
C CYS A 243 -11.39 12.13 -7.37
N PHE A 244 -11.41 12.89 -8.43
CA PHE A 244 -11.79 14.31 -8.39
C PHE A 244 -13.24 14.51 -7.92
N ASP A 245 -14.17 13.65 -8.39
CA ASP A 245 -15.56 13.65 -7.92
C ASP A 245 -15.72 13.20 -6.46
N ALA A 246 -14.73 12.50 -5.91
CA ALA A 246 -14.76 11.98 -4.55
C ALA A 246 -13.36 12.02 -3.92
N PRO A 247 -12.91 13.19 -3.43
CA PRO A 247 -11.53 13.43 -2.99
C PRO A 247 -11.09 12.54 -1.80
N HIS A 248 -12.02 11.92 -1.07
CA HIS A 248 -11.71 10.95 0.00
C HIS A 248 -11.25 9.58 -0.52
N ARG A 249 -11.20 9.36 -1.83
CA ARG A 249 -10.68 8.09 -2.38
C ARG A 249 -9.18 8.01 -2.18
N LYS A 250 -8.76 6.96 -1.51
CA LYS A 250 -7.35 6.70 -1.13
C LYS A 250 -6.35 6.77 -2.28
N PHE A 251 -6.79 6.64 -3.52
CA PHE A 251 -5.91 6.57 -4.67
C PHE A 251 -5.10 7.86 -4.90
N LEU A 252 -5.72 9.04 -4.77
CA LEU A 252 -5.02 10.32 -4.80
C LEU A 252 -4.56 10.77 -3.41
N SER A 253 -5.42 10.66 -2.38
CA SER A 253 -5.12 11.18 -1.05
C SER A 253 -3.90 10.51 -0.39
N GLN A 254 -3.57 9.27 -0.73
CA GLN A 254 -2.34 8.62 -0.26
C GLN A 254 -1.05 9.31 -0.77
N ASN A 255 -1.15 10.18 -1.78
CA ASN A 255 0.00 10.90 -2.33
C ASN A 255 0.14 12.31 -1.73
N ILE A 256 -0.72 12.69 -0.82
CA ILE A 256 -0.58 13.89 0.00
C ILE A 256 0.36 13.56 1.16
N TYR A 257 1.66 13.54 0.86
CA TYR A 257 2.68 13.02 1.77
C TYR A 257 2.76 13.79 3.09
N VAL A 258 2.57 15.10 3.05
CA VAL A 258 2.63 15.95 4.24
C VAL A 258 1.67 15.50 5.32
N ASP A 259 0.46 15.09 4.98
CA ASP A 259 -0.53 14.63 5.96
C ASP A 259 -0.08 13.35 6.67
N HIS A 260 0.65 12.48 5.96
CA HIS A 260 1.23 11.29 6.55
C HIS A 260 2.43 11.62 7.43
N LEU A 261 3.36 12.46 6.97
CA LEU A 261 4.55 12.85 7.74
C LEU A 261 4.17 13.59 9.03
N VAL A 262 3.21 14.51 8.96
CA VAL A 262 2.65 15.21 10.14
C VAL A 262 2.01 14.22 11.13
N ARG A 263 1.40 13.12 10.66
CA ARG A 263 0.91 12.07 11.55
C ARG A 263 2.06 11.32 12.24
N TRP A 264 3.14 11.02 11.51
CA TRP A 264 4.32 10.35 12.05
C TRP A 264 5.07 11.22 13.06
N SER A 265 5.19 12.53 12.82
CA SER A 265 5.87 13.47 13.73
C SER A 265 5.16 13.67 15.08
N LYS A 266 3.97 13.11 15.26
CA LYS A 266 3.32 13.06 16.58
C LYS A 266 3.91 12.00 17.50
N PHE A 267 4.68 11.07 16.97
CA PHE A 267 5.19 9.89 17.67
C PHE A 267 6.71 9.76 17.58
N PHE A 268 7.35 10.38 16.59
CA PHE A 268 8.79 10.35 16.37
C PHE A 268 9.33 11.76 16.16
N ASP A 269 10.46 12.05 16.74
CA ASP A 269 11.13 13.34 16.56
C ASP A 269 11.63 13.53 15.13
N ARG A 270 11.81 14.80 14.72
CA ARG A 270 12.23 15.13 13.36
C ARG A 270 13.59 14.53 13.01
N GLU A 271 14.48 14.48 13.98
CA GLU A 271 15.83 13.92 13.89
C GLU A 271 15.83 12.41 13.71
N GLN A 272 14.75 11.73 14.04
CA GLN A 272 14.56 10.29 13.79
C GLN A 272 14.00 9.98 12.41
N MET A 273 13.63 10.99 11.61
CA MET A 273 12.97 10.80 10.32
C MET A 273 13.80 11.42 9.18
N LEU A 274 14.37 10.58 8.32
CA LEU A 274 15.00 10.98 7.08
C LEU A 274 14.03 10.84 5.92
N VAL A 275 13.71 11.96 5.28
CA VAL A 275 12.88 11.99 4.07
C VAL A 275 13.77 12.25 2.86
N LEU A 276 13.69 11.40 1.86
CA LEU A 276 14.53 11.40 0.67
C LEU A 276 13.69 11.55 -0.59
N LYS A 277 14.15 12.31 -1.54
CA LYS A 277 13.59 12.40 -2.88
C LYS A 277 14.04 11.17 -3.68
N SER A 278 13.08 10.45 -4.24
CA SER A 278 13.33 9.23 -5.00
C SER A 278 14.13 9.50 -6.28
N GLU A 279 13.87 10.60 -6.92
CA GLU A 279 14.55 11.05 -8.14
C GLU A 279 16.04 11.22 -7.88
N ASP A 280 16.41 11.92 -6.80
CA ASP A 280 17.82 12.15 -6.42
C ASP A 280 18.54 10.83 -6.07
N PHE A 281 17.82 9.89 -5.45
CA PHE A 281 18.36 8.56 -5.20
C PHE A 281 18.69 7.81 -6.50
N PHE A 282 17.86 7.94 -7.53
CA PHE A 282 18.13 7.28 -8.81
C PHE A 282 19.16 8.01 -9.67
N GLU A 283 19.21 9.33 -9.60
CA GLU A 283 20.19 10.14 -10.34
C GLU A 283 21.56 10.15 -9.67
N HIS A 284 21.60 10.22 -8.33
CA HIS A 284 22.80 10.34 -7.53
C HIS A 284 22.83 9.34 -6.35
N PRO A 285 22.83 8.03 -6.62
CA PRO A 285 22.67 7.01 -5.58
C PRO A 285 23.77 7.03 -4.51
N GLN A 286 25.00 7.37 -4.88
CA GLN A 286 26.12 7.50 -3.93
C GLN A 286 25.93 8.67 -2.95
N GLY A 287 25.49 9.83 -3.45
CA GLY A 287 25.21 11.00 -2.63
C GLY A 287 24.10 10.72 -1.62
N THR A 288 23.00 10.14 -2.09
CA THR A 288 21.87 9.73 -1.22
C THR A 288 22.29 8.68 -0.19
N LEU A 289 23.09 7.68 -0.62
CA LEU A 289 23.59 6.65 0.30
C LEU A 289 24.44 7.25 1.41
N LYS A 290 25.31 8.23 1.10
CA LYS A 290 26.10 8.93 2.12
C LYS A 290 25.22 9.57 3.19
N LEU A 291 24.17 10.31 2.81
CA LEU A 291 23.21 10.89 3.74
C LEU A 291 22.57 9.84 4.65
N VAL A 292 22.23 8.68 4.09
CA VAL A 292 21.64 7.58 4.84
C VAL A 292 22.64 6.96 5.82
N LEU A 293 23.88 6.77 5.41
CA LEU A 293 24.91 6.21 6.28
C LEU A 293 25.21 7.16 7.46
N ASP A 294 25.33 8.46 7.18
CA ASP A 294 25.49 9.48 8.21
C ASP A 294 24.27 9.48 9.18
N PHE A 295 23.06 9.42 8.63
CA PHE A 295 21.82 9.33 9.43
C PHE A 295 21.75 8.06 10.30
N LEU A 296 22.28 6.94 9.85
CA LEU A 296 22.27 5.68 10.59
C LEU A 296 23.51 5.46 11.48
N ASP A 297 24.42 6.44 11.58
CA ASP A 297 25.74 6.35 12.27
C ASP A 297 26.59 5.18 11.74
N LEU A 298 26.48 4.89 10.46
CA LEU A 298 27.27 3.87 9.79
C LEU A 298 28.56 4.50 9.18
N PRO A 299 29.67 3.76 9.14
CA PRO A 299 30.86 4.21 8.44
C PRO A 299 30.60 4.36 6.95
N SER A 300 31.34 5.25 6.31
CA SER A 300 31.30 5.41 4.85
C SER A 300 31.59 4.06 4.16
N TRP A 301 30.81 3.79 3.14
CA TRP A 301 30.91 2.56 2.35
C TRP A 301 30.53 2.85 0.91
N GLU A 302 31.27 2.28 -0.02
CA GLU A 302 30.99 2.37 -1.44
C GLU A 302 30.52 1.00 -1.95
N PRO A 303 29.32 0.88 -2.48
CA PRO A 303 28.85 -0.35 -3.10
C PRO A 303 29.57 -0.58 -4.43
N GLU A 304 29.69 -1.86 -4.81
CA GLU A 304 30.16 -2.21 -6.15
C GLU A 304 29.30 -1.55 -7.23
N ALA A 305 29.92 -1.04 -8.30
CA ALA A 305 29.22 -0.35 -9.38
C ALA A 305 28.09 -1.17 -10.02
N SER A 306 28.26 -2.50 -10.09
CA SER A 306 27.24 -3.44 -10.54
C SER A 306 25.94 -3.37 -9.72
N LYS A 307 26.03 -3.11 -8.44
CA LYS A 307 24.87 -3.02 -7.52
C LYS A 307 24.14 -1.68 -7.60
N LEU A 308 24.78 -0.64 -8.09
CA LEU A 308 24.16 0.66 -8.33
C LEU A 308 23.30 0.70 -9.60
N SER A 309 23.62 -0.17 -10.58
CA SER A 309 22.89 -0.24 -11.85
C SER A 309 21.68 -1.18 -11.84
N ASP A 310 21.49 -1.96 -10.79
CA ASP A 310 20.48 -3.02 -10.68
C ASP A 310 19.06 -2.45 -10.42
N ASN A 311 18.58 -1.60 -11.33
CA ASN A 311 17.23 -1.05 -11.25
C ASN A 311 16.20 -2.09 -11.74
N HIS A 312 16.02 -3.18 -10.99
CA HIS A 312 15.15 -4.31 -11.34
C HIS A 312 13.65 -3.97 -11.46
N ASN A 313 13.24 -2.76 -11.06
CA ASN A 313 11.83 -2.37 -11.02
C ASN A 313 11.49 -1.10 -11.81
N ALA A 314 12.33 -0.67 -12.75
CA ALA A 314 11.99 0.41 -13.66
C ALA A 314 10.71 0.02 -14.43
N GLY A 315 9.61 0.69 -14.16
CA GLY A 315 8.34 0.43 -14.82
C GLY A 315 8.44 0.80 -16.30
N LYS A 316 8.47 -0.20 -17.17
CA LYS A 316 8.22 0.02 -18.60
C LYS A 316 6.72 0.12 -18.78
N TYR A 317 6.24 1.32 -19.08
CA TYR A 317 4.81 1.56 -19.36
C TYR A 317 4.61 1.53 -20.88
N GLU A 318 3.58 0.81 -21.33
CA GLU A 318 3.25 0.71 -22.76
C GLU A 318 2.77 2.04 -23.35
N ARG A 319 2.26 2.94 -22.50
CA ARG A 319 1.78 4.25 -22.91
C ARG A 319 2.25 5.31 -21.92
N SER A 320 2.54 6.50 -22.40
CA SER A 320 2.72 7.69 -21.57
C SER A 320 1.37 8.20 -21.07
N MET A 321 1.38 8.89 -19.95
CA MET A 321 0.21 9.59 -19.43
C MET A 321 -0.22 10.70 -20.40
N ASP A 322 -1.53 10.90 -20.54
CA ASP A 322 -2.08 12.06 -21.28
C ASP A 322 -1.54 13.37 -20.68
N PRO A 323 -0.95 14.28 -21.50
CA PRO A 323 -0.39 15.52 -20.99
C PRO A 323 -1.41 16.45 -20.33
N ALA A 324 -2.69 16.44 -20.77
CA ALA A 324 -3.73 17.25 -20.15
C ALA A 324 -4.10 16.70 -18.76
N LEU A 325 -4.19 15.38 -18.64
CA LEU A 325 -4.43 14.73 -17.35
C LEU A 325 -3.25 14.94 -16.39
N ARG A 326 -2.00 14.91 -16.90
CA ARG A 326 -0.82 15.21 -16.10
C ARG A 326 -0.90 16.62 -15.51
N ARG A 327 -1.16 17.64 -16.31
CA ARG A 327 -1.32 19.04 -15.82
C ARG A 327 -2.37 19.15 -14.72
N ARG A 328 -3.53 18.51 -14.88
CA ARG A 328 -4.60 18.51 -13.87
C ARG A 328 -4.17 17.82 -12.56
N LEU A 329 -3.35 16.80 -12.65
CA LEU A 329 -2.79 16.14 -11.46
C LEU A 329 -1.70 17.00 -10.82
N ASP A 330 -0.84 17.65 -11.61
CA ASP A 330 0.17 18.59 -11.13
C ASP A 330 -0.53 19.75 -10.38
N GLU A 331 -1.56 20.37 -10.97
CA GLU A 331 -2.40 21.41 -10.34
C GLU A 331 -3.08 20.90 -9.04
N TYR A 332 -3.54 19.66 -9.01
CA TYR A 332 -4.15 19.08 -7.81
C TYR A 332 -3.13 18.90 -6.68
N PHE A 333 -1.91 18.44 -7.00
CA PHE A 333 -0.89 18.19 -5.99
C PHE A 333 -0.09 19.43 -5.58
N GLU A 334 -0.05 20.47 -6.40
CA GLU A 334 0.71 21.70 -6.15
C GLU A 334 0.53 22.27 -4.73
N PRO A 335 -0.70 22.55 -4.23
CA PRO A 335 -0.87 23.10 -2.88
C PRO A 335 -0.43 22.11 -1.78
N HIS A 336 -0.47 20.82 -2.04
CA HIS A 336 -0.02 19.80 -1.11
C HIS A 336 1.50 19.65 -1.11
N ASN A 337 2.13 19.81 -2.27
CA ASN A 337 3.58 19.83 -2.42
C ASN A 337 4.17 21.06 -1.72
N GLN A 338 3.56 22.24 -1.86
CA GLN A 338 4.01 23.44 -1.14
C GLN A 338 3.98 23.24 0.39
N ARG A 339 2.92 22.67 0.93
CA ARG A 339 2.85 22.30 2.35
C ARG A 339 3.93 21.28 2.75
N LEU A 340 4.26 20.36 1.86
CA LEU A 340 5.34 19.39 2.08
C LEU A 340 6.69 20.10 2.14
N TYR A 341 6.96 21.01 1.22
CA TYR A 341 8.22 21.76 1.18
C TYR A 341 8.40 22.66 2.41
N GLU A 342 7.33 23.33 2.84
CA GLU A 342 7.32 24.08 4.10
C GLU A 342 7.62 23.17 5.31
N TYR A 343 7.02 21.96 5.35
CA TYR A 343 7.24 20.99 6.42
C TYR A 343 8.67 20.45 6.43
N LEU A 344 9.25 20.18 5.27
CA LEU A 344 10.60 19.63 5.14
C LEU A 344 11.69 20.70 5.27
N GLY A 345 11.38 21.96 4.94
CA GLY A 345 12.36 23.04 4.75
C GLY A 345 13.15 22.91 3.45
N GLU A 346 12.65 22.13 2.49
CA GLU A 346 13.31 21.80 1.24
C GLU A 346 12.27 21.67 0.10
N ASP A 347 12.56 22.30 -1.04
CA ASP A 347 11.75 22.21 -2.25
C ASP A 347 12.23 21.04 -3.12
N PHE A 348 11.34 20.07 -3.34
CA PHE A 348 11.61 18.91 -4.20
C PHE A 348 11.40 19.18 -5.69
N GLY A 349 10.88 20.35 -6.06
CA GLY A 349 10.66 20.77 -7.45
C GLY A 349 9.63 19.94 -8.21
N TRP A 350 8.58 19.51 -7.54
CA TRP A 350 7.49 18.72 -8.15
C TRP A 350 6.32 19.57 -8.58
#